data_a78eab37f1f14e36cfcbd23eeba21736
#
_entry.id   a78eab37f1f14e36cfcbd23eeba21736
#
_cell.length_a   1.000
_cell.length_b   1.000
_cell.length_c   1.000
_cell.angle_alpha   90.00
_cell.angle_beta   90.00
_cell.angle_gamma   90.00
#
_symmetry.space_group_name_H-M   'P 1'
#
loop_
_entity.id
_entity.type
_entity.pdbx_description
1 polymer ?
#
loop_
_entity_poly.entity_id
_entity_poly.type
_entity_poly.pdbx_seq_one_letter_code
_entity_poly.pdbx_strand_id
1 'polypeptide(L)'
;TIGTAQPIAELPIFSGFSVRVVLNIINFALCYFFTIRYMKTIKADPKKSLNYEVGMSASDSMGAGKDGAKAIEAHLTTKHLISLIGLVVAVAAILVGSVKYKWSYDQIAATFFTLAVVVGLLNGMGINGTTKVFIGGCSKMVNAAFIVGFANGISVILASGNILNTIVYWLSIPMSGMGSILGANFMFVANLVINLFIPSGSGQAVAVMPLMVPVADLAGITRQVAVQAFQFGDGFSNCLFPTAGTLMGSLAIAKTDWTKYAKWLMPLLGCQVILSFASLTILQSIGWTGL
;
A
#
# COMPACT_ATOMS: atom_id res chain seq x y z
N THR A 1 2.73 -8.47 -6.54
CA THR A 1 4.04 -7.88 -6.88
C THR A 1 5.10 -8.96 -7.04
N ILE A 2 5.52 -9.69 -5.98
CA ILE A 2 6.54 -10.75 -6.07
C ILE A 2 6.12 -11.86 -7.03
N GLY A 3 4.89 -12.35 -6.94
CA GLY A 3 4.36 -13.39 -7.83
C GLY A 3 4.35 -13.01 -9.32
N THR A 4 4.49 -11.71 -9.64
CA THR A 4 4.64 -11.21 -11.01
C THR A 4 6.13 -11.02 -11.36
N ALA A 5 6.92 -10.45 -10.44
CA ALA A 5 8.31 -10.12 -10.69
C ALA A 5 9.22 -11.37 -10.76
N GLN A 6 8.99 -12.38 -9.91
CA GLN A 6 9.81 -13.60 -9.89
C GLN A 6 9.74 -14.41 -11.18
N PRO A 7 8.54 -14.72 -11.75
CA PRO A 7 8.47 -15.41 -13.04
C PRO A 7 9.17 -14.66 -14.17
N ILE A 8 9.08 -13.32 -14.20
CA ILE A 8 9.79 -12.50 -15.21
C ILE A 8 11.31 -12.60 -15.03
N ALA A 9 11.78 -12.72 -13.78
CA ALA A 9 13.17 -12.94 -13.45
C ALA A 9 13.60 -14.43 -13.57
N GLU A 10 12.74 -15.29 -14.08
CA GLU A 10 12.96 -16.75 -14.19
C GLU A 10 13.30 -17.41 -12.84
N LEU A 11 12.68 -16.90 -11.77
CA LEU A 11 12.83 -17.42 -10.41
C LEU A 11 11.59 -18.23 -9.99
N PRO A 12 11.76 -19.28 -9.19
CA PRO A 12 10.63 -20.00 -8.61
C PRO A 12 9.76 -19.05 -7.77
N ILE A 13 8.45 -19.17 -7.90
CA ILE A 13 7.49 -18.37 -7.13
C ILE A 13 7.71 -18.65 -5.64
N PHE A 14 7.76 -17.56 -4.85
CA PHE A 14 8.08 -17.57 -3.42
C PHE A 14 9.50 -18.02 -3.04
N SER A 15 10.44 -18.18 -3.97
CA SER A 15 11.86 -18.36 -3.63
C SER A 15 12.35 -17.20 -2.77
N GLY A 16 13.27 -17.47 -1.86
CA GLY A 16 13.77 -16.47 -0.89
C GLY A 16 12.75 -16.04 0.17
N PHE A 17 11.72 -16.84 0.41
CA PHE A 17 10.66 -16.54 1.37
C PHE A 17 11.18 -16.28 2.78
N SER A 18 12.14 -17.07 3.29
CA SER A 18 12.69 -16.94 4.63
C SER A 18 13.29 -15.55 4.89
N VAL A 19 14.15 -15.08 3.99
CA VAL A 19 14.77 -13.75 4.09
C VAL A 19 13.71 -12.65 4.01
N ARG A 20 12.75 -12.79 3.12
CA ARG A 20 11.65 -11.82 2.96
C ARG A 20 10.77 -11.73 4.20
N VAL A 21 10.50 -12.87 4.86
CA VAL A 21 9.77 -12.87 6.14
C VAL A 21 10.54 -12.09 7.21
N VAL A 22 11.84 -12.32 7.33
CA VAL A 22 12.68 -11.58 8.31
C VAL A 22 12.63 -10.07 8.01
N LEU A 23 12.81 -9.68 6.75
CA LEU A 23 12.75 -8.27 6.34
C LEU A 23 11.37 -7.67 6.60
N ASN A 24 10.29 -8.42 6.37
CA ASN A 24 8.93 -7.97 6.69
C ASN A 24 8.71 -7.81 8.20
N ILE A 25 9.23 -8.72 9.02
CA ILE A 25 9.15 -8.59 10.49
C ILE A 25 9.87 -7.33 10.95
N ILE A 26 11.07 -7.06 10.43
CA ILE A 26 11.83 -5.84 10.76
C ILE A 26 11.06 -4.60 10.33
N ASN A 27 10.53 -4.59 9.10
CA ASN A 27 9.74 -3.46 8.61
C ASN A 27 8.46 -3.27 9.43
N PHE A 28 7.77 -4.35 9.79
CA PHE A 28 6.59 -4.30 10.66
C PHE A 28 6.93 -3.71 12.03
N ALA A 29 8.04 -4.13 12.64
CA ALA A 29 8.50 -3.59 13.90
C ALA A 29 8.80 -2.09 13.83
N LEU A 30 9.41 -1.62 12.73
CA LEU A 30 9.61 -0.19 12.47
C LEU A 30 8.28 0.56 12.38
N CYS A 31 7.35 0.08 11.56
CA CYS A 31 6.03 0.68 11.41
C CYS A 31 5.28 0.74 12.75
N TYR A 32 5.32 -0.35 13.51
CA TYR A 32 4.72 -0.44 14.83
C TYR A 32 5.33 0.56 15.80
N PHE A 33 6.65 0.66 15.85
CA PHE A 33 7.37 1.62 16.71
C PHE A 33 6.95 3.07 16.42
N PHE A 34 6.95 3.47 15.14
CA PHE A 34 6.54 4.82 14.75
C PHE A 34 5.07 5.10 15.05
N THR A 35 4.20 4.11 14.85
CA THR A 35 2.77 4.22 15.16
C THR A 35 2.54 4.42 16.66
N ILE A 36 3.16 3.59 17.49
CA ILE A 36 3.05 3.71 18.97
C ILE A 36 3.61 5.05 19.45
N ARG A 37 4.74 5.49 18.91
CA ARG A 37 5.31 6.80 19.23
C ARG A 37 4.32 7.92 18.90
N TYR A 38 3.69 7.87 17.75
CA TYR A 38 2.69 8.85 17.34
C TYR A 38 1.46 8.81 18.25
N MET A 39 0.93 7.63 18.56
CA MET A 39 -0.20 7.47 19.49
C MET A 39 0.11 8.05 20.88
N LYS A 40 1.33 7.80 21.42
CA LYS A 40 1.76 8.41 22.69
C LYS A 40 1.82 9.94 22.62
N THR A 41 2.29 10.48 21.49
CA THR A 41 2.36 11.93 21.27
C THR A 41 0.96 12.55 21.25
N ILE A 42 -0.02 11.94 20.56
CA ILE A 42 -1.40 12.43 20.51
C ILE A 42 -2.08 12.29 21.89
N LYS A 43 -1.80 11.18 22.60
CA LYS A 43 -2.36 10.99 23.95
C LYS A 43 -1.88 12.07 24.93
N ALA A 44 -0.64 12.51 24.80
CA ALA A 44 -0.09 13.59 25.63
C ALA A 44 -0.58 14.99 25.20
N ASP A 45 -0.73 15.22 23.91
CA ASP A 45 -1.18 16.48 23.33
C ASP A 45 -2.06 16.21 22.08
N PRO A 46 -3.39 16.18 22.23
CA PRO A 46 -4.32 15.94 21.12
C PRO A 46 -4.18 16.90 19.94
N LYS A 47 -3.68 18.13 20.17
CA LYS A 47 -3.46 19.12 19.11
C LYS A 47 -2.41 18.70 18.08
N LYS A 48 -1.55 17.74 18.42
CA LYS A 48 -0.54 17.16 17.51
C LYS A 48 -1.10 16.10 16.56
N SER A 49 -2.38 15.81 16.65
CA SER A 49 -3.04 14.93 15.68
C SER A 49 -3.08 15.57 14.30
N LEU A 50 -2.79 14.79 13.26
CA LEU A 50 -2.88 15.23 11.86
C LEU A 50 -4.29 15.71 11.49
N ASN A 51 -5.31 15.20 12.16
CA ASN A 51 -6.73 15.46 11.91
C ASN A 51 -7.41 16.19 13.07
N TYR A 52 -6.67 16.93 13.89
CA TYR A 52 -7.23 17.60 15.06
C TYR A 52 -8.42 18.51 14.73
N GLU A 53 -8.30 19.33 13.69
CA GLU A 53 -9.34 20.25 13.23
C GLU A 53 -10.60 19.51 12.73
N VAL A 54 -10.40 18.39 12.03
CA VAL A 54 -11.49 17.53 11.53
C VAL A 54 -12.21 16.84 12.71
N GLY A 55 -11.45 16.39 13.70
CA GLY A 55 -11.99 15.80 14.91
C GLY A 55 -12.83 16.79 15.73
N MET A 56 -12.37 18.03 15.86
CA MET A 56 -13.11 19.10 16.49
C MET A 56 -14.44 19.40 15.79
N SER A 57 -14.42 19.59 14.47
CA SER A 57 -15.64 19.86 13.71
C SER A 57 -16.63 18.69 13.73
N ALA A 58 -16.16 17.45 13.83
CA ALA A 58 -17.01 16.27 13.98
C ALA A 58 -17.61 16.18 15.39
N SER A 59 -16.86 16.53 16.44
CA SER A 59 -17.40 16.57 17.81
C SER A 59 -18.43 17.68 17.97
N ASP A 60 -18.21 18.85 17.37
CA ASP A 60 -19.16 19.95 17.39
C ASP A 60 -20.46 19.62 16.64
N SER A 61 -20.34 18.92 15.50
CA SER A 61 -21.51 18.47 14.72
C SER A 61 -22.31 17.35 15.38
N MET A 62 -21.70 16.60 16.29
CA MET A 62 -22.38 15.56 17.10
C MET A 62 -22.97 16.09 18.42
N GLY A 63 -22.89 17.42 18.67
CA GLY A 63 -23.44 18.00 19.88
C GLY A 63 -22.69 17.59 21.16
N ALA A 64 -21.46 17.13 21.05
CA ALA A 64 -20.59 16.88 22.18
C ALA A 64 -20.10 18.21 22.76
N GLY A 65 -21.01 18.95 23.38
CA GLY A 65 -20.68 20.08 24.22
C GLY A 65 -19.72 19.66 25.33
N LYS A 66 -19.03 20.65 25.90
CA LYS A 66 -17.94 20.66 26.88
C LYS A 66 -17.96 19.64 28.05
N ASP A 67 -18.95 18.81 28.15
CA ASP A 67 -18.99 17.70 29.07
C ASP A 67 -18.34 16.50 28.43
N GLY A 68 -17.10 16.27 28.86
CA GLY A 68 -16.16 15.28 28.34
C GLY A 68 -16.80 14.00 27.84
N ALA A 69 -16.23 13.48 26.76
CA ALA A 69 -16.64 12.26 26.12
C ALA A 69 -17.11 11.22 27.14
N LYS A 70 -18.43 11.22 27.45
CA LYS A 70 -19.06 10.03 27.96
C LYS A 70 -18.78 8.99 26.89
N ALA A 71 -17.87 8.07 27.21
CA ALA A 71 -17.69 6.88 26.42
C ALA A 71 -19.10 6.38 26.15
N ILE A 72 -19.55 6.42 24.90
CA ILE A 72 -20.78 5.76 24.50
C ILE A 72 -20.52 4.32 24.93
N GLU A 73 -21.12 3.88 26.01
CA GLU A 73 -21.17 2.48 26.37
C GLU A 73 -21.93 1.79 25.24
N ALA A 74 -21.19 1.49 24.19
CA ALA A 74 -21.68 0.76 23.05
C ALA A 74 -21.89 -0.69 23.53
N HIS A 75 -23.05 -0.95 24.09
CA HIS A 75 -23.46 -2.33 24.32
C HIS A 75 -23.52 -3.05 22.98
N LEU A 76 -22.66 -4.04 22.82
CA LEU A 76 -22.64 -4.90 21.64
C LEU A 76 -23.99 -5.64 21.60
N THR A 77 -24.87 -5.18 20.74
CA THR A 77 -26.14 -5.85 20.47
C THR A 77 -25.86 -7.10 19.61
N THR A 78 -26.69 -8.13 19.72
CA THR A 78 -26.61 -9.33 18.88
C THR A 78 -26.51 -9.00 17.40
N LYS A 79 -27.19 -7.96 16.92
CA LYS A 79 -27.07 -7.47 15.53
C LYS A 79 -25.67 -6.96 15.18
N HIS A 80 -25.01 -6.26 16.09
CA HIS A 80 -23.63 -5.83 15.91
C HIS A 80 -22.67 -7.02 15.84
N LEU A 81 -22.88 -8.04 16.68
CA LEU A 81 -22.08 -9.25 16.66
C LEU A 81 -22.23 -10.02 15.34
N ILE A 82 -23.47 -10.17 14.83
CA ILE A 82 -23.74 -10.81 13.53
C ILE A 82 -23.04 -10.04 12.40
N SER A 83 -23.09 -8.70 12.44
CA SER A 83 -22.41 -7.85 11.44
C SER A 83 -20.88 -8.03 11.47
N LEU A 84 -20.29 -8.14 12.65
CA LEU A 84 -18.86 -8.39 12.83
C LEU A 84 -18.47 -9.79 12.33
N ILE A 85 -19.26 -10.81 12.66
CA ILE A 85 -19.06 -12.18 12.16
C ILE A 85 -19.15 -12.17 10.62
N GLY A 86 -20.15 -11.50 10.05
CA GLY A 86 -20.29 -11.34 8.60
C GLY A 86 -19.05 -10.72 7.96
N LEU A 87 -18.48 -9.70 8.59
CA LEU A 87 -17.22 -9.08 8.13
C LEU A 87 -16.05 -10.07 8.17
N VAL A 88 -15.89 -10.81 9.26
CA VAL A 88 -14.82 -11.83 9.38
C VAL A 88 -14.97 -12.91 8.32
N VAL A 89 -16.20 -13.38 8.09
CA VAL A 89 -16.50 -14.39 7.04
C VAL A 89 -16.18 -13.84 5.66
N ALA A 90 -16.55 -12.59 5.36
CA ALA A 90 -16.24 -11.97 4.07
C ALA A 90 -14.72 -11.82 3.86
N VAL A 91 -13.97 -11.39 4.87
CA VAL A 91 -12.51 -11.31 4.80
C VAL A 91 -11.89 -12.71 4.61
N ALA A 92 -12.35 -13.72 5.34
CA ALA A 92 -11.90 -15.10 5.16
C ALA A 92 -12.19 -15.62 3.75
N ALA A 93 -13.39 -15.35 3.22
CA ALA A 93 -13.77 -15.71 1.85
C ALA A 93 -12.87 -15.03 0.81
N ILE A 94 -12.55 -13.74 0.99
CA ILE A 94 -11.62 -13.01 0.12
C ILE A 94 -10.22 -13.62 0.18
N LEU A 95 -9.70 -13.94 1.36
CA LEU A 95 -8.39 -14.56 1.52
C LEU A 95 -8.32 -15.92 0.81
N VAL A 96 -9.29 -16.79 1.07
CA VAL A 96 -9.37 -18.12 0.43
C VAL A 96 -9.59 -17.97 -1.08
N GLY A 97 -10.49 -17.08 -1.48
CA GLY A 97 -10.79 -16.78 -2.88
C GLY A 97 -9.57 -16.28 -3.66
N SER A 98 -8.82 -15.36 -3.07
CA SER A 98 -7.61 -14.79 -3.70
C SER A 98 -6.49 -15.83 -3.81
N VAL A 99 -6.26 -16.62 -2.76
CA VAL A 99 -5.17 -17.62 -2.74
C VAL A 99 -5.50 -18.85 -3.59
N LYS A 100 -6.70 -19.43 -3.41
CA LYS A 100 -7.07 -20.71 -4.03
C LYS A 100 -7.71 -20.54 -5.41
N TYR A 101 -8.55 -19.52 -5.59
CA TYR A 101 -9.35 -19.33 -6.80
C TYR A 101 -8.90 -18.14 -7.65
N LYS A 102 -7.80 -17.43 -7.25
CA LYS A 102 -7.24 -16.27 -7.97
C LYS A 102 -8.29 -15.18 -8.23
N TRP A 103 -9.10 -14.88 -7.23
CA TRP A 103 -10.11 -13.81 -7.32
C TRP A 103 -9.49 -12.50 -7.74
N SER A 104 -10.16 -11.81 -8.66
CA SER A 104 -9.83 -10.44 -9.09
C SER A 104 -10.55 -9.40 -8.20
N TYR A 105 -10.34 -8.15 -8.51
CA TYR A 105 -11.02 -7.04 -7.82
C TYR A 105 -12.54 -7.12 -7.92
N ASP A 106 -13.11 -7.69 -8.99
CA ASP A 106 -14.55 -7.80 -9.19
C ASP A 106 -15.21 -8.73 -8.16
N GLN A 107 -14.60 -9.89 -7.89
CA GLN A 107 -15.11 -10.82 -6.88
C GLN A 107 -14.95 -10.25 -5.46
N ILE A 108 -13.86 -9.52 -5.20
CA ILE A 108 -13.66 -8.82 -3.92
C ILE A 108 -14.73 -7.74 -3.74
N ALA A 109 -14.98 -6.93 -4.77
CA ALA A 109 -16.02 -5.90 -4.74
C ALA A 109 -17.41 -6.51 -4.56
N ALA A 110 -17.72 -7.60 -5.27
CA ALA A 110 -18.98 -8.32 -5.14
C ALA A 110 -19.17 -8.87 -3.73
N THR A 111 -18.10 -9.38 -3.09
CA THR A 111 -18.16 -9.89 -1.71
C THR A 111 -18.51 -8.78 -0.72
N PHE A 112 -17.86 -7.60 -0.81
CA PHE A 112 -18.17 -6.47 0.06
C PHE A 112 -19.56 -5.90 -0.23
N PHE A 113 -19.99 -5.84 -1.49
CA PHE A 113 -21.35 -5.42 -1.86
C PHE A 113 -22.40 -6.34 -1.23
N THR A 114 -22.22 -7.65 -1.37
CA THR A 114 -23.11 -8.66 -0.76
C THR A 114 -23.15 -8.52 0.75
N LEU A 115 -21.98 -8.35 1.40
CA LEU A 115 -21.90 -8.10 2.83
C LEU A 115 -22.71 -6.86 3.24
N ALA A 116 -22.57 -5.75 2.52
CA ALA A 116 -23.29 -4.50 2.82
C ALA A 116 -24.82 -4.70 2.74
N VAL A 117 -25.31 -5.40 1.71
CA VAL A 117 -26.74 -5.72 1.55
C VAL A 117 -27.22 -6.61 2.70
N VAL A 118 -26.51 -7.70 2.96
CA VAL A 118 -26.87 -8.68 4.00
C VAL A 118 -26.90 -8.01 5.37
N VAL A 119 -25.86 -7.25 5.73
CA VAL A 119 -25.78 -6.54 7.01
C VAL A 119 -26.88 -5.48 7.13
N GLY A 120 -27.17 -4.74 6.07
CA GLY A 120 -28.26 -3.75 6.07
C GLY A 120 -29.62 -4.39 6.36
N LEU A 121 -29.91 -5.51 5.69
CA LEU A 121 -31.19 -6.23 5.87
C LEU A 121 -31.27 -6.89 7.27
N LEU A 122 -30.22 -7.54 7.74
CA LEU A 122 -30.17 -8.17 9.07
C LEU A 122 -30.32 -7.17 10.21
N ASN A 123 -29.84 -5.94 10.04
CA ASN A 123 -30.04 -4.87 11.02
C ASN A 123 -31.43 -4.23 10.96
N GLY A 124 -32.31 -4.71 10.08
CA GLY A 124 -33.68 -4.25 10.00
C GLY A 124 -33.90 -2.94 9.28
N MET A 125 -32.89 -2.51 8.44
CA MET A 125 -33.00 -1.27 7.66
C MET A 125 -34.01 -1.37 6.52
N GLY A 126 -34.39 -2.58 6.11
CA GLY A 126 -35.19 -2.84 4.90
C GLY A 126 -34.43 -2.44 3.62
N ILE A 127 -35.05 -2.66 2.47
CA ILE A 127 -34.41 -2.39 1.18
C ILE A 127 -34.12 -0.89 1.02
N ASN A 128 -35.10 -0.03 1.27
CA ASN A 128 -34.96 1.42 1.11
C ASN A 128 -33.91 2.02 2.05
N GLY A 129 -33.87 1.56 3.32
CA GLY A 129 -32.89 2.02 4.29
C GLY A 129 -31.48 1.59 3.92
N THR A 130 -31.30 0.32 3.53
CA THR A 130 -30.00 -0.22 3.07
C THR A 130 -29.49 0.56 1.85
N THR A 131 -30.37 0.78 0.86
CA THR A 131 -30.02 1.55 -0.35
C THR A 131 -29.62 2.99 -0.02
N LYS A 132 -30.36 3.66 0.86
CA LYS A 132 -30.05 5.04 1.28
C LYS A 132 -28.68 5.14 1.95
N VAL A 133 -28.37 4.22 2.87
CA VAL A 133 -27.07 4.18 3.55
C VAL A 133 -25.95 3.84 2.57
N PHE A 134 -26.17 2.90 1.67
CA PHE A 134 -25.20 2.52 0.63
C PHE A 134 -24.86 3.70 -0.28
N ILE A 135 -25.87 4.41 -0.82
CA ILE A 135 -25.67 5.61 -1.67
C ILE A 135 -24.93 6.70 -0.88
N GLY A 136 -25.27 6.89 0.41
CA GLY A 136 -24.55 7.82 1.27
C GLY A 136 -23.07 7.44 1.46
N GLY A 137 -22.74 6.15 1.48
CA GLY A 137 -21.38 5.62 1.46
C GLY A 137 -20.69 5.91 0.13
N CYS A 138 -21.34 5.62 -1.00
CA CYS A 138 -20.81 5.89 -2.34
C CYS A 138 -20.47 7.38 -2.53
N SER A 139 -21.32 8.28 -2.07
CA SER A 139 -21.08 9.73 -2.16
C SER A 139 -19.78 10.16 -1.47
N LYS A 140 -19.41 9.51 -0.36
CA LYS A 140 -18.15 9.78 0.34
C LYS A 140 -16.93 9.26 -0.41
N MET A 141 -17.11 8.26 -1.28
CA MET A 141 -16.05 7.62 -2.05
C MET A 141 -15.78 8.28 -3.41
N VAL A 142 -16.70 9.13 -3.90
CA VAL A 142 -16.61 9.75 -5.24
C VAL A 142 -15.28 10.49 -5.40
N ASN A 143 -14.89 11.31 -4.41
CA ASN A 143 -13.64 12.07 -4.49
C ASN A 143 -12.41 11.14 -4.57
N ALA A 144 -12.39 10.06 -3.76
CA ALA A 144 -11.32 9.07 -3.80
C ALA A 144 -11.27 8.36 -5.16
N ALA A 145 -12.42 7.98 -5.73
CA ALA A 145 -12.49 7.34 -7.04
C ALA A 145 -11.93 8.24 -8.15
N PHE A 146 -12.27 9.54 -8.17
CA PHE A 146 -11.71 10.49 -9.12
C PHE A 146 -10.19 10.64 -8.97
N ILE A 147 -9.68 10.77 -7.75
CA ILE A 147 -8.23 10.87 -7.49
C ILE A 147 -7.51 9.62 -8.04
N VAL A 148 -8.03 8.43 -7.76
CA VAL A 148 -7.47 7.17 -8.28
C VAL A 148 -7.52 7.15 -9.82
N GLY A 149 -8.63 7.58 -10.43
CA GLY A 149 -8.79 7.65 -11.88
C GLY A 149 -7.76 8.57 -12.52
N PHE A 150 -7.59 9.78 -12.01
CA PHE A 150 -6.60 10.73 -12.53
C PHE A 150 -5.16 10.25 -12.32
N ALA A 151 -4.83 9.66 -11.17
CA ALA A 151 -3.51 9.09 -10.91
C ALA A 151 -3.17 7.97 -11.92
N ASN A 152 -4.11 7.06 -12.19
CA ASN A 152 -3.94 6.04 -13.22
C ASN A 152 -3.84 6.63 -14.64
N GLY A 153 -4.54 7.72 -14.93
CA GLY A 153 -4.46 8.42 -16.21
C GLY A 153 -3.03 8.84 -16.58
N ILE A 154 -2.24 9.28 -15.60
CA ILE A 154 -0.81 9.61 -15.79
C ILE A 154 -0.06 8.40 -16.33
N SER A 155 -0.20 7.24 -15.68
CA SER A 155 0.46 6.00 -16.09
C SER A 155 0.07 5.56 -17.50
N VAL A 156 -1.22 5.69 -17.86
CA VAL A 156 -1.72 5.35 -19.20
C VAL A 156 -1.12 6.27 -20.27
N ILE A 157 -1.05 7.58 -20.02
CA ILE A 157 -0.48 8.55 -20.96
C ILE A 157 1.01 8.27 -21.18
N LEU A 158 1.78 8.02 -20.11
CA LEU A 158 3.21 7.72 -20.19
C LEU A 158 3.46 6.40 -20.93
N ALA A 159 2.63 5.38 -20.71
CA ALA A 159 2.73 4.11 -21.42
C ALA A 159 2.39 4.26 -22.91
N SER A 160 1.30 4.96 -23.24
CA SER A 160 0.88 5.19 -24.62
C SER A 160 1.88 6.04 -25.42
N GLY A 161 2.57 6.96 -24.74
CA GLY A 161 3.63 7.79 -25.34
C GLY A 161 5.00 7.11 -25.43
N ASN A 162 5.15 5.84 -25.01
CA ASN A 162 6.45 5.14 -24.86
C ASN A 162 7.48 5.88 -23.97
N ILE A 163 7.04 6.90 -23.23
CA ILE A 163 7.89 7.70 -22.35
C ILE A 163 8.43 6.83 -21.22
N LEU A 164 7.63 5.89 -20.77
CA LEU A 164 7.97 4.98 -19.69
C LEU A 164 9.20 4.12 -20.01
N ASN A 165 9.23 3.52 -21.21
CA ASN A 165 10.37 2.72 -21.68
C ASN A 165 11.64 3.57 -21.75
N THR A 166 11.52 4.83 -22.18
CA THR A 166 12.62 5.78 -22.22
C THR A 166 13.16 6.09 -20.82
N ILE A 167 12.28 6.32 -19.84
CA ILE A 167 12.68 6.55 -18.44
C ILE A 167 13.44 5.33 -17.89
N VAL A 168 12.88 4.13 -18.06
CA VAL A 168 13.52 2.89 -17.58
C VAL A 168 14.88 2.68 -18.25
N TYR A 169 14.99 2.89 -19.56
CA TYR A 169 16.23 2.80 -20.31
C TYR A 169 17.30 3.75 -19.75
N TRP A 170 16.99 5.04 -19.61
CA TRP A 170 17.94 6.02 -19.07
C TRP A 170 18.37 5.71 -17.64
N LEU A 171 17.47 5.18 -16.82
CA LEU A 171 17.80 4.76 -15.45
C LEU A 171 18.63 3.45 -15.42
N SER A 172 18.60 2.64 -16.47
CA SER A 172 19.39 1.39 -16.53
C SER A 172 20.84 1.61 -16.99
N ILE A 173 21.12 2.67 -17.76
CA ILE A 173 22.47 2.94 -18.29
C ILE A 173 23.56 3.03 -17.20
N PRO A 174 23.39 3.80 -16.11
CA PRO A 174 24.43 3.92 -15.10
C PRO A 174 24.76 2.58 -14.41
N MET A 175 23.79 1.66 -14.37
CA MET A 175 23.93 0.38 -13.67
C MET A 175 24.96 -0.53 -14.31
N SER A 176 25.11 -0.50 -15.64
CA SER A 176 26.05 -1.34 -16.37
C SER A 176 27.54 -1.02 -16.09
N GLY A 177 27.82 0.19 -15.58
CA GLY A 177 29.17 0.62 -15.18
C GLY A 177 29.45 0.54 -13.68
N MET A 178 28.45 0.18 -12.87
CA MET A 178 28.58 0.09 -11.41
C MET A 178 28.91 -1.35 -11.00
N GLY A 179 29.72 -1.52 -9.94
CA GLY A 179 29.90 -2.83 -9.32
C GLY A 179 28.58 -3.35 -8.74
N SER A 180 28.46 -4.67 -8.59
CA SER A 180 27.19 -5.35 -8.28
C SER A 180 26.47 -4.82 -7.03
N ILE A 181 27.20 -4.45 -5.99
CA ILE A 181 26.62 -3.89 -4.75
C ILE A 181 26.02 -2.49 -5.00
N LEU A 182 26.78 -1.61 -5.64
CA LEU A 182 26.29 -0.27 -5.96
C LEU A 182 25.15 -0.33 -6.98
N GLY A 183 25.24 -1.22 -7.97
CA GLY A 183 24.20 -1.46 -8.97
C GLY A 183 22.89 -1.93 -8.33
N ALA A 184 22.94 -2.86 -7.36
CA ALA A 184 21.75 -3.31 -6.63
C ALA A 184 21.07 -2.17 -5.87
N ASN A 185 21.84 -1.33 -5.19
CA ASN A 185 21.32 -0.18 -4.47
C ASN A 185 20.79 0.90 -5.42
N PHE A 186 21.45 1.14 -6.55
CA PHE A 186 20.95 2.06 -7.57
C PHE A 186 19.65 1.53 -8.20
N MET A 187 19.54 0.21 -8.42
CA MET A 187 18.31 -0.42 -8.91
C MET A 187 17.11 -0.16 -7.98
N PHE A 188 17.32 -0.18 -6.67
CA PHE A 188 16.29 0.23 -5.70
C PHE A 188 15.86 1.68 -5.91
N VAL A 189 16.82 2.61 -6.02
CA VAL A 189 16.53 4.04 -6.25
C VAL A 189 15.81 4.24 -7.59
N ALA A 190 16.26 3.57 -8.64
CA ALA A 190 15.61 3.61 -9.95
C ALA A 190 14.15 3.15 -9.88
N ASN A 191 13.88 2.02 -9.21
CA ASN A 191 12.53 1.52 -9.02
C ASN A 191 11.66 2.45 -8.17
N LEU A 192 12.23 3.11 -7.16
CA LEU A 192 11.54 4.12 -6.37
C LEU A 192 11.12 5.32 -7.25
N VAL A 193 12.00 5.80 -8.12
CA VAL A 193 11.68 6.90 -9.07
C VAL A 193 10.63 6.45 -10.08
N ILE A 194 10.75 5.24 -10.63
CA ILE A 194 9.79 4.71 -11.61
C ILE A 194 8.40 4.54 -10.98
N ASN A 195 8.33 4.16 -9.71
CA ASN A 195 7.05 4.00 -9.01
C ASN A 195 6.25 5.31 -8.87
N LEU A 196 6.92 6.46 -8.93
CA LEU A 196 6.21 7.75 -9.02
C LEU A 196 5.29 7.81 -10.24
N PHE A 197 5.69 7.16 -11.34
CA PHE A 197 4.98 7.15 -12.62
C PHE A 197 4.07 5.93 -12.77
N ILE A 198 4.43 4.78 -12.16
CA ILE A 198 3.66 3.54 -12.22
C ILE A 198 3.37 3.05 -10.78
N PRO A 199 2.42 3.64 -10.07
CA PRO A 199 2.11 3.25 -8.69
C PRO A 199 1.27 1.96 -8.64
N SER A 200 1.75 0.92 -9.30
CA SER A 200 1.10 -0.39 -9.41
C SER A 200 2.14 -1.48 -9.41
N GLY A 201 2.25 -2.23 -8.32
CA GLY A 201 3.30 -3.23 -8.17
C GLY A 201 3.35 -4.29 -9.26
N SER A 202 2.21 -4.81 -9.74
CA SER A 202 2.18 -5.74 -10.87
C SER A 202 2.43 -5.03 -12.20
N GLY A 203 1.87 -3.83 -12.40
CA GLY A 203 2.08 -3.03 -13.60
C GLY A 203 3.53 -2.62 -13.74
N GLN A 204 4.15 -2.12 -12.67
CA GLN A 204 5.57 -1.78 -12.67
C GLN A 204 6.44 -3.02 -12.91
N ALA A 205 6.15 -4.18 -12.29
CA ALA A 205 6.89 -5.41 -12.51
C ALA A 205 6.91 -5.80 -14.00
N VAL A 206 5.77 -5.79 -14.66
CA VAL A 206 5.65 -6.15 -16.09
C VAL A 206 6.42 -5.16 -16.98
N ALA A 207 6.38 -3.87 -16.66
CA ALA A 207 7.04 -2.84 -17.45
C ALA A 207 8.57 -2.80 -17.23
N VAL A 208 9.02 -3.05 -16.00
CA VAL A 208 10.40 -2.75 -15.56
C VAL A 208 11.28 -4.01 -15.53
N MET A 209 10.76 -5.14 -15.00
CA MET A 209 11.58 -6.32 -14.78
C MET A 209 12.18 -6.91 -16.06
N PRO A 210 11.50 -6.94 -17.23
CA PRO A 210 12.10 -7.40 -18.46
C PRO A 210 13.37 -6.63 -18.88
N LEU A 211 13.49 -5.37 -18.47
CA LEU A 211 14.67 -4.54 -18.74
C LEU A 211 15.70 -4.63 -17.61
N MET A 212 15.25 -4.67 -16.37
CA MET A 212 16.12 -4.67 -15.19
C MET A 212 16.82 -6.02 -14.97
N VAL A 213 16.20 -7.14 -15.33
CA VAL A 213 16.82 -8.48 -15.17
C VAL A 213 18.07 -8.64 -16.02
N PRO A 214 18.06 -8.37 -17.35
CA PRO A 214 19.26 -8.42 -18.15
C PRO A 214 20.36 -7.46 -17.67
N VAL A 215 19.98 -6.27 -17.22
CA VAL A 215 20.94 -5.30 -16.66
C VAL A 215 21.54 -5.81 -15.35
N ALA A 216 20.75 -6.46 -14.49
CA ALA A 216 21.23 -7.08 -13.26
C ALA A 216 22.24 -8.20 -13.56
N ASP A 217 21.92 -9.06 -14.53
CA ASP A 217 22.81 -10.15 -14.96
C ASP A 217 24.15 -9.59 -15.46
N LEU A 218 24.13 -8.54 -16.30
CA LEU A 218 25.33 -7.87 -16.80
C LEU A 218 26.16 -7.20 -15.70
N ALA A 219 25.51 -6.65 -14.68
CA ALA A 219 26.15 -6.00 -13.53
C ALA A 219 26.59 -7.00 -12.45
N GLY A 220 26.37 -8.30 -12.64
CA GLY A 220 26.67 -9.33 -11.63
C GLY A 220 25.78 -9.25 -10.40
N ILE A 221 24.59 -8.72 -10.52
CA ILE A 221 23.59 -8.66 -9.44
C ILE A 221 22.75 -9.94 -9.52
N THR A 222 22.56 -10.64 -8.41
CA THR A 222 21.69 -11.82 -8.40
C THR A 222 20.25 -11.44 -8.72
N ARG A 223 19.57 -12.25 -9.50
CA ARG A 223 18.16 -11.98 -9.87
C ARG A 223 17.24 -11.85 -8.66
N GLN A 224 17.51 -12.56 -7.57
CA GLN A 224 16.77 -12.42 -6.32
C GLN A 224 16.96 -11.05 -5.68
N VAL A 225 18.18 -10.51 -5.70
CA VAL A 225 18.47 -9.16 -5.21
C VAL A 225 17.82 -8.12 -6.11
N ALA A 226 17.81 -8.32 -7.43
CA ALA A 226 17.11 -7.45 -8.37
C ALA A 226 15.59 -7.39 -8.08
N VAL A 227 14.95 -8.55 -7.86
CA VAL A 227 13.53 -8.62 -7.46
C VAL A 227 13.31 -7.95 -6.09
N GLN A 228 14.25 -8.08 -5.16
CA GLN A 228 14.13 -7.44 -3.85
C GLN A 228 14.30 -5.91 -3.94
N ALA A 229 15.23 -5.43 -4.76
CA ALA A 229 15.41 -4.00 -5.03
C ALA A 229 14.15 -3.38 -5.67
N PHE A 230 13.56 -4.07 -6.65
CA PHE A 230 12.27 -3.71 -7.23
C PHE A 230 11.19 -3.63 -6.16
N GLN A 231 11.07 -4.67 -5.31
CA GLN A 231 10.02 -4.73 -4.30
C GLN A 231 10.12 -3.62 -3.24
N PHE A 232 11.32 -3.26 -2.82
CA PHE A 232 11.53 -2.15 -1.90
C PHE A 232 11.18 -0.81 -2.56
N GLY A 233 11.59 -0.61 -3.82
CA GLY A 233 11.29 0.60 -4.58
C GLY A 233 9.78 0.81 -4.77
N ASP A 234 9.05 -0.23 -5.17
CA ASP A 234 7.60 -0.20 -5.31
C ASP A 234 6.90 -0.08 -3.95
N GLY A 235 7.24 -0.94 -2.98
CA GLY A 235 6.45 -1.09 -1.76
C GLY A 235 6.49 0.13 -0.85
N PHE A 236 7.66 0.70 -0.60
CA PHE A 236 7.79 1.80 0.35
C PHE A 236 7.31 3.13 -0.22
N SER A 237 7.53 3.37 -1.50
CA SER A 237 7.14 4.63 -2.14
C SER A 237 5.63 4.77 -2.36
N ASN A 238 4.88 3.68 -2.46
CA ASN A 238 3.43 3.69 -2.51
C ASN A 238 2.77 4.28 -1.25
N CYS A 239 3.49 4.30 -0.13
CA CYS A 239 3.03 4.96 1.09
C CYS A 239 3.24 6.48 1.09
N LEU A 240 3.99 7.03 0.13
CA LEU A 240 4.32 8.45 0.07
C LEU A 240 3.75 9.15 -1.18
N PHE A 241 3.86 8.53 -2.35
CA PHE A 241 3.60 9.21 -3.61
C PHE A 241 2.12 9.51 -3.83
N PRO A 242 1.77 10.77 -4.19
CA PRO A 242 0.38 11.15 -4.44
C PRO A 242 -0.20 10.50 -5.69
N THR A 243 0.62 9.89 -6.53
CA THR A 243 0.19 9.07 -7.68
C THR A 243 -0.37 7.71 -7.24
N ALA A 244 -0.06 7.24 -6.02
CA ALA A 244 -0.63 6.02 -5.47
C ALA A 244 -2.09 6.22 -5.07
N GLY A 245 -3.00 5.73 -5.90
CA GLY A 245 -4.45 5.89 -5.71
C GLY A 245 -4.95 5.34 -4.38
N THR A 246 -4.40 4.23 -3.91
CA THR A 246 -4.74 3.64 -2.61
C THR A 246 -4.40 4.57 -1.45
N LEU A 247 -3.24 5.25 -1.49
CA LEU A 247 -2.86 6.24 -0.50
C LEU A 247 -3.81 7.43 -0.53
N MET A 248 -4.00 8.03 -1.69
CA MET A 248 -4.83 9.22 -1.82
C MET A 248 -6.30 8.95 -1.48
N GLY A 249 -6.80 7.77 -1.85
CA GLY A 249 -8.12 7.31 -1.44
C GLY A 249 -8.25 7.19 0.08
N SER A 250 -7.27 6.59 0.74
CA SER A 250 -7.25 6.46 2.21
C SER A 250 -7.18 7.82 2.91
N LEU A 251 -6.35 8.74 2.42
CA LEU A 251 -6.24 10.10 2.95
C LEU A 251 -7.53 10.91 2.75
N ALA A 252 -8.20 10.74 1.61
CA ALA A 252 -9.49 11.38 1.34
C ALA A 252 -10.57 10.90 2.32
N ILE A 253 -10.64 9.58 2.60
CA ILE A 253 -11.55 9.00 3.59
C ILE A 253 -11.23 9.53 4.99
N ALA A 254 -9.94 9.55 5.33
CA ALA A 254 -9.46 10.04 6.63
C ALA A 254 -9.56 11.58 6.75
N LYS A 255 -9.92 12.30 5.67
CA LYS A 255 -9.92 13.76 5.59
C LYS A 255 -8.57 14.36 6.02
N THR A 256 -7.47 13.70 5.66
CA THR A 256 -6.12 14.09 6.03
C THR A 256 -5.44 14.73 4.84
N ASP A 257 -4.81 15.89 5.06
CA ASP A 257 -3.99 16.55 4.04
C ASP A 257 -2.72 15.75 3.75
N TRP A 258 -2.45 15.52 2.45
CA TRP A 258 -1.28 14.76 2.03
C TRP A 258 0.04 15.39 2.51
N THR A 259 0.15 16.71 2.53
CA THR A 259 1.39 17.40 2.93
C THR A 259 1.69 17.18 4.42
N LYS A 260 0.64 17.22 5.27
CA LYS A 260 0.76 16.93 6.70
C LYS A 260 1.18 15.46 6.91
N TYR A 261 0.52 14.55 6.20
CA TYR A 261 0.82 13.12 6.24
C TYR A 261 2.25 12.81 5.77
N ALA A 262 2.67 13.35 4.64
CA ALA A 262 4.01 13.14 4.08
C ALA A 262 5.10 13.58 5.07
N LYS A 263 4.98 14.76 5.67
CA LYS A 263 5.93 15.24 6.70
C LYS A 263 6.01 14.29 7.89
N TRP A 264 4.88 13.76 8.32
CA TRP A 264 4.83 12.80 9.43
C TRP A 264 5.47 11.45 9.05
N LEU A 265 5.31 11.01 7.79
CA LEU A 265 5.83 9.73 7.31
C LEU A 265 7.35 9.76 7.07
N MET A 266 7.94 10.91 6.74
CA MET A 266 9.34 11.03 6.32
C MET A 266 10.36 10.33 7.25
N PRO A 267 10.28 10.40 8.59
CA PRO A 267 11.23 9.69 9.44
C PRO A 267 11.13 8.17 9.31
N LEU A 268 9.92 7.62 9.19
CA LEU A 268 9.72 6.18 8.95
C LEU A 268 10.29 5.77 7.59
N LEU A 269 9.98 6.54 6.54
CA LEU A 269 10.49 6.29 5.20
C LEU A 269 12.03 6.34 5.17
N GLY A 270 12.64 7.29 5.88
CA GLY A 270 14.10 7.35 6.02
C GLY A 270 14.69 6.07 6.64
N CYS A 271 14.07 5.53 7.68
CA CYS A 271 14.47 4.24 8.25
C CYS A 271 14.27 3.08 7.26
N GLN A 272 13.20 3.07 6.50
CA GLN A 272 12.93 2.06 5.48
C GLN A 272 13.94 2.12 4.32
N VAL A 273 14.33 3.31 3.88
CA VAL A 273 15.38 3.51 2.88
C VAL A 273 16.72 3.00 3.39
N ILE A 274 17.10 3.30 4.62
CA ILE A 274 18.32 2.77 5.25
C ILE A 274 18.27 1.24 5.33
N LEU A 275 17.14 0.68 5.75
CA LEU A 275 16.93 -0.77 5.78
C LEU A 275 17.10 -1.39 4.39
N SER A 276 16.58 -0.74 3.34
CA SER A 276 16.72 -1.21 1.95
C SER A 276 18.17 -1.23 1.51
N PHE A 277 18.90 -0.14 1.71
CA PHE A 277 20.33 -0.07 1.35
C PHE A 277 21.15 -1.11 2.10
N ALA A 278 20.97 -1.23 3.40
CA ALA A 278 21.67 -2.21 4.22
C ALA A 278 21.37 -3.64 3.78
N SER A 279 20.08 -3.96 3.60
CA SER A 279 19.64 -5.30 3.20
C SER A 279 20.16 -5.68 1.82
N LEU A 280 20.04 -4.80 0.83
CA LEU A 280 20.51 -5.09 -0.53
C LEU A 280 22.03 -5.24 -0.58
N THR A 281 22.76 -4.41 0.16
CA THR A 281 24.21 -4.53 0.29
C THR A 281 24.61 -5.88 0.88
N ILE A 282 24.00 -6.28 1.99
CA ILE A 282 24.28 -7.58 2.65
C ILE A 282 23.91 -8.73 1.72
N LEU A 283 22.69 -8.73 1.16
CA LEU A 283 22.19 -9.81 0.32
C LEU A 283 23.04 -9.99 -0.95
N GLN A 284 23.47 -8.89 -1.57
CA GLN A 284 24.34 -8.94 -2.74
C GLN A 284 25.77 -9.41 -2.37
N SER A 285 26.31 -8.98 -1.21
CA SER A 285 27.64 -9.40 -0.74
C SER A 285 27.74 -10.89 -0.45
N ILE A 286 26.64 -11.51 0.02
CA ILE A 286 26.59 -12.96 0.26
C ILE A 286 26.15 -13.75 -0.98
N GLY A 287 25.88 -13.08 -2.11
CA GLY A 287 25.44 -13.73 -3.35
C GLY A 287 24.08 -14.42 -3.21
N TRP A 288 23.12 -13.79 -2.52
CA TRP A 288 21.83 -14.42 -2.22
C TRP A 288 21.04 -14.79 -3.47
N THR A 289 20.78 -16.09 -3.65
CA THR A 289 20.04 -16.67 -4.78
C THR A 289 18.60 -17.09 -4.40
N GLY A 290 18.26 -17.01 -3.12
CA GLY A 290 16.92 -17.37 -2.63
C GLY A 290 16.72 -18.86 -2.35
N LEU A 291 17.78 -19.63 -2.36
CA LEU A 291 17.80 -21.07 -1.97
C LEU A 291 17.85 -21.20 -0.46
#